data_105196ae958161af94a091e3099cdea2
#
_entry.id   105196ae958161af94a091e3099cdea2
#
_cell.length_a   1.000
_cell.length_b   1.000
_cell.length_c   1.000
_cell.angle_alpha   90.00
_cell.angle_beta   90.00
_cell.angle_gamma   90.00
#
_symmetry.space_group_name_H-M   'P 1'
#
loop_
_entity.id
_entity.type
_entity.pdbx_description
1 polymer ?
#
loop_
_entity_poly.entity_id
_entity_poly.type
_entity_poly.pdbx_seq_one_letter_code
_entity_poly.pdbx_strand_id
1 'polypeptide(L)'
;MKLFLDACALIYRFEGAAPYRTATTALLVQLTQQQSPVELAVSRLSVLECRVKPLREADTATLAAYDAFFANVQILELSPAVVDLATYLRARHGLKTPDALQAASALEWDTGVVFVTGDTAFSKLAHLDVRVIQVPG
;
A
#
# COMPACT_ATOMS: atom_id res chain seq x y z
N MET A 1 16.20 1.83 2.06
CA MET A 1 14.89 2.49 2.14
C MET A 1 13.80 1.45 2.29
N LYS A 2 12.92 1.68 3.22
CA LYS A 2 11.74 0.82 3.39
C LYS A 2 10.54 1.47 2.72
N LEU A 3 9.96 0.74 1.77
CA LEU A 3 8.89 1.20 0.91
C LEU A 3 7.64 0.35 1.13
N PHE A 4 6.53 0.98 1.44
CA PHE A 4 5.26 0.31 1.70
C PHE A 4 4.23 0.74 0.64
N LEU A 5 3.54 -0.23 0.06
CA LEU A 5 2.44 0.01 -0.88
C LEU A 5 1.12 -0.37 -0.22
N ASP A 6 0.15 0.56 -0.21
CA ASP A 6 -1.20 0.21 0.24
C ASP A 6 -1.97 -0.52 -0.88
N ALA A 7 -3.18 -0.96 -0.58
CA ALA A 7 -4.00 -1.68 -1.55
C ALA A 7 -4.33 -0.81 -2.78
N CYS A 8 -4.55 0.50 -2.59
CA CYS A 8 -4.84 1.41 -3.68
C CYS A 8 -3.69 1.46 -4.70
N ALA A 9 -2.45 1.57 -4.21
CA ALA A 9 -1.26 1.58 -5.06
C ALA A 9 -1.12 0.25 -5.83
N LEU A 10 -1.39 -0.87 -5.17
CA LEU A 10 -1.34 -2.19 -5.81
C LEU A 10 -2.40 -2.32 -6.90
N ILE A 11 -3.63 -1.89 -6.62
CA ILE A 11 -4.73 -1.94 -7.58
C ILE A 11 -4.40 -1.07 -8.80
N TYR A 12 -3.87 0.12 -8.60
CA TYR A 12 -3.42 0.97 -9.70
C TYR A 12 -2.36 0.26 -10.55
N ARG A 13 -1.39 -0.38 -9.90
CA ARG A 13 -0.28 -1.05 -10.62
C ARG A 13 -0.73 -2.28 -11.39
N PHE A 14 -1.62 -3.08 -10.81
CA PHE A 14 -2.02 -4.37 -11.40
C PHE A 14 -3.28 -4.29 -12.25
N GLU A 15 -4.21 -3.39 -11.95
CA GLU A 15 -5.51 -3.33 -12.61
C GLU A 15 -5.81 -1.97 -13.22
N GLY A 16 -5.01 -0.95 -12.93
CA GLY A 16 -5.29 0.41 -13.36
C GLY A 16 -5.24 0.57 -14.88
N ALA A 17 -6.09 1.46 -15.41
CA ALA A 17 -5.96 1.95 -16.78
C ALA A 17 -4.59 2.62 -16.94
N ALA A 18 -4.17 2.85 -18.21
CA ALA A 18 -2.82 3.34 -18.51
C ALA A 18 -2.38 4.54 -17.65
N PRO A 19 -3.20 5.61 -17.42
CA PRO A 19 -2.75 6.74 -16.61
C PRO A 19 -2.35 6.33 -15.18
N TYR A 20 -3.14 5.47 -14.53
CA TYR A 20 -2.89 5.03 -13.16
C TYR A 20 -1.69 4.10 -13.06
N ARG A 21 -1.61 3.12 -13.96
CA ARG A 21 -0.50 2.16 -14.01
C ARG A 21 0.81 2.87 -14.31
N THR A 22 0.82 3.73 -15.32
CA THR A 22 2.01 4.48 -15.73
C THR A 22 2.50 5.39 -14.61
N ALA A 23 1.59 6.14 -13.97
CA ALA A 23 1.94 7.03 -12.87
C ALA A 23 2.51 6.26 -11.67
N THR A 24 1.93 5.11 -11.33
CA THR A 24 2.40 4.28 -10.24
C THR A 24 3.80 3.74 -10.53
N THR A 25 4.00 3.19 -11.72
CA THR A 25 5.31 2.68 -12.15
C THR A 25 6.36 3.79 -12.14
N ALA A 26 6.03 4.97 -12.64
CA ALA A 26 6.95 6.11 -12.67
C ALA A 26 7.39 6.51 -11.26
N LEU A 27 6.45 6.58 -10.32
CA LEU A 27 6.76 6.93 -8.93
C LEU A 27 7.66 5.87 -8.29
N LEU A 28 7.35 4.59 -8.48
CA LEU A 28 8.15 3.50 -7.94
C LEU A 28 9.57 3.51 -8.51
N VAL A 29 9.73 3.72 -9.80
CA VAL A 29 11.05 3.84 -10.44
C VAL A 29 11.82 5.01 -9.83
N GLN A 30 11.18 6.18 -9.72
CA GLN A 30 11.81 7.36 -9.14
C GLN A 30 12.30 7.11 -7.71
N LEU A 31 11.45 6.50 -6.88
CA LEU A 31 11.80 6.23 -5.47
C LEU A 31 12.94 5.20 -5.36
N THR A 32 12.91 4.15 -6.16
CA THR A 32 13.93 3.10 -6.10
C THR A 32 15.27 3.55 -6.66
N GLN A 33 15.31 4.58 -7.49
CA GLN A 33 16.55 5.17 -7.98
C GLN A 33 17.22 6.12 -6.98
N GLN A 34 16.46 6.66 -6.03
CA GLN A 34 16.98 7.65 -5.06
C GLN A 34 17.84 7.00 -3.99
N GLN A 35 17.55 5.76 -3.63
CA GLN A 35 18.22 5.10 -2.53
C GLN A 35 18.22 3.59 -2.73
N SER A 36 19.36 2.96 -2.45
CA SER A 36 19.54 1.51 -2.53
C SER A 36 20.24 1.02 -1.27
N PRO A 37 19.93 -0.19 -0.77
CA PRO A 37 18.90 -1.11 -1.23
C PRO A 37 17.49 -0.67 -0.86
N VAL A 38 16.49 -1.27 -1.50
CA VAL A 38 15.07 -1.03 -1.23
C VAL A 38 14.43 -2.30 -0.69
N GLU A 39 13.77 -2.19 0.45
CA GLU A 39 12.94 -3.25 1.01
C GLU A 39 11.48 -2.88 0.76
N LEU A 40 10.74 -3.77 0.12
CA LEU A 40 9.34 -3.56 -0.22
C LEU A 40 8.45 -4.43 0.64
N ALA A 41 7.40 -3.84 1.21
CA ALA A 41 6.41 -4.59 1.99
C ALA A 41 4.99 -4.12 1.71
N VAL A 42 4.04 -5.01 2.00
CA VAL A 42 2.60 -4.75 1.95
C VAL A 42 1.95 -5.31 3.20
N SER A 43 0.75 -4.84 3.52
CA SER A 43 -0.03 -5.39 4.63
C SER A 43 -0.72 -6.69 4.24
N ARG A 44 -0.88 -7.60 5.20
CA ARG A 44 -1.75 -8.78 5.04
C ARG A 44 -3.15 -8.39 4.59
N LEU A 45 -3.64 -7.20 4.99
CA LEU A 45 -4.93 -6.69 4.56
C LEU A 45 -5.00 -6.53 3.04
N SER A 46 -3.92 -6.11 2.40
CA SER A 46 -3.87 -5.96 0.94
C SER A 46 -4.02 -7.30 0.21
N VAL A 47 -3.55 -8.39 0.82
CA VAL A 47 -3.73 -9.73 0.25
C VAL A 47 -5.23 -10.06 0.12
N LEU A 48 -6.03 -9.64 1.11
CA LEU A 48 -7.48 -9.77 1.05
C LEU A 48 -8.08 -8.80 0.05
N GLU A 49 -7.81 -7.50 0.24
CA GLU A 49 -8.47 -6.44 -0.52
C GLU A 49 -8.22 -6.52 -2.03
N CYS A 50 -7.01 -6.89 -2.43
CA CYS A 50 -6.67 -6.98 -3.84
C CYS A 50 -7.27 -8.22 -4.52
N ARG A 51 -7.55 -9.29 -3.78
CA ARG A 51 -8.03 -10.55 -4.36
C ARG A 51 -9.54 -10.66 -4.44
N VAL A 52 -10.29 -9.83 -3.73
CA VAL A 52 -11.76 -9.91 -3.69
C VAL A 52 -12.38 -9.76 -5.09
N LYS A 53 -12.04 -8.69 -5.79
CA LYS A 53 -12.63 -8.40 -7.09
C LYS A 53 -12.28 -9.44 -8.15
N PRO A 54 -10.99 -9.77 -8.37
CA PRO A 54 -10.67 -10.78 -9.38
C PRO A 54 -11.23 -12.16 -9.05
N LEU A 55 -11.32 -12.51 -7.77
CA LEU A 55 -11.94 -13.79 -7.37
C LEU A 55 -13.44 -13.79 -7.68
N ARG A 56 -14.15 -12.71 -7.33
CA ARG A 56 -15.58 -12.58 -7.58
C ARG A 56 -15.92 -12.60 -9.06
N GLU A 57 -15.07 -11.99 -9.88
CA GLU A 57 -15.28 -11.86 -11.32
C GLU A 57 -14.67 -13.01 -12.13
N ALA A 58 -14.08 -13.99 -11.45
CA ALA A 58 -13.38 -15.12 -12.08
C ALA A 58 -12.28 -14.65 -13.05
N ASP A 59 -11.62 -13.54 -12.73
CA ASP A 59 -10.48 -13.01 -13.48
C ASP A 59 -9.21 -13.73 -13.03
N THR A 60 -8.99 -14.91 -13.63
CA THR A 60 -7.90 -15.79 -13.22
C THR A 60 -6.52 -15.20 -13.51
N ALA A 61 -6.40 -14.41 -14.58
CA ALA A 61 -5.12 -13.80 -14.96
C ALA A 61 -4.68 -12.74 -13.91
N THR A 62 -5.59 -11.85 -13.51
CA THR A 62 -5.30 -10.85 -12.49
C THR A 62 -5.04 -11.50 -11.14
N LEU A 63 -5.85 -12.50 -10.77
CA LEU A 63 -5.65 -13.23 -9.52
C LEU A 63 -4.27 -13.89 -9.47
N ALA A 64 -3.85 -14.53 -10.56
CA ALA A 64 -2.54 -15.17 -10.65
C ALA A 64 -1.39 -14.14 -10.53
N ALA A 65 -1.56 -12.96 -11.14
CA ALA A 65 -0.56 -11.89 -11.02
C ALA A 65 -0.40 -11.41 -9.58
N TYR A 66 -1.50 -11.21 -8.85
CA TYR A 66 -1.46 -10.87 -7.43
C TYR A 66 -0.81 -11.98 -6.61
N ASP A 67 -1.20 -13.22 -6.83
CA ASP A 67 -0.66 -14.35 -6.06
C ASP A 67 0.86 -14.47 -6.26
N ALA A 68 1.35 -14.28 -7.48
CA ALA A 68 2.78 -14.29 -7.76
C ALA A 68 3.50 -13.14 -7.04
N PHE A 69 2.92 -11.95 -7.04
CA PHE A 69 3.49 -10.81 -6.33
C PHE A 69 3.54 -11.08 -4.82
N PHE A 70 2.44 -11.51 -4.22
CA PHE A 70 2.37 -11.77 -2.79
C PHE A 70 3.28 -12.92 -2.33
N ALA A 71 3.59 -13.85 -3.22
CA ALA A 71 4.54 -14.94 -2.92
C ALA A 71 5.98 -14.46 -2.80
N ASN A 72 6.29 -13.26 -3.33
CA ASN A 72 7.66 -12.76 -3.43
C ASN A 72 7.91 -11.43 -2.72
N VAL A 73 6.91 -10.88 -2.04
CA VAL A 73 7.03 -9.62 -1.29
C VAL A 73 6.95 -9.90 0.20
N GLN A 74 7.54 -9.01 1.01
CA GLN A 74 7.37 -9.09 2.46
C GLN A 74 5.95 -8.70 2.83
N ILE A 75 5.26 -9.55 3.58
CA ILE A 75 3.90 -9.30 4.04
C ILE A 75 3.92 -9.04 5.54
N LEU A 76 3.40 -7.88 5.94
CA LEU A 76 3.32 -7.46 7.32
C LEU A 76 1.98 -7.91 7.91
N GLU A 77 2.03 -8.74 8.95
CA GLU A 77 0.84 -9.31 9.56
C GLU A 77 0.07 -8.27 10.38
N LEU A 78 -1.23 -8.47 10.55
CA LEU A 78 -2.09 -7.63 11.37
C LEU A 78 -1.97 -8.06 12.84
N SER A 79 -0.83 -7.74 13.45
CA SER A 79 -0.51 -8.11 14.82
C SER A 79 -1.33 -7.29 15.83
N PRO A 80 -1.35 -7.71 17.12
CA PRO A 80 -1.93 -6.86 18.16
C PRO A 80 -1.37 -5.45 18.20
N ALA A 81 -0.06 -5.28 18.01
CA ALA A 81 0.57 -3.95 17.97
C ALA A 81 0.05 -3.11 16.81
N VAL A 82 -0.13 -3.70 15.62
CA VAL A 82 -0.72 -3.02 14.47
C VAL A 82 -2.16 -2.61 14.77
N VAL A 83 -2.95 -3.49 15.35
CA VAL A 83 -4.35 -3.19 15.70
C VAL A 83 -4.43 -2.06 16.73
N ASP A 84 -3.58 -2.08 17.74
CA ASP A 84 -3.55 -1.03 18.76
C ASP A 84 -3.20 0.33 18.14
N LEU A 85 -2.19 0.37 17.28
CA LEU A 85 -1.82 1.60 16.59
C LEU A 85 -2.94 2.08 15.65
N ALA A 86 -3.58 1.17 14.93
CA ALA A 86 -4.72 1.50 14.07
C ALA A 86 -5.88 2.09 14.87
N THR A 87 -6.12 1.55 16.07
CA THR A 87 -7.15 2.08 16.99
C THR A 87 -6.85 3.54 17.32
N TYR A 88 -5.60 3.84 17.67
CA TYR A 88 -5.16 5.20 17.94
C TYR A 88 -5.34 6.11 16.72
N LEU A 89 -4.93 5.66 15.55
CA LEU A 89 -5.03 6.46 14.31
C LEU A 89 -6.48 6.76 13.96
N ARG A 90 -7.39 5.81 14.17
CA ARG A 90 -8.82 6.07 13.97
C ARG A 90 -9.35 7.09 14.97
N ALA A 91 -9.02 6.91 16.24
CA ALA A 91 -9.54 7.77 17.30
C ALA A 91 -9.04 9.21 17.18
N ARG A 92 -7.79 9.41 16.80
CA ARG A 92 -7.14 10.72 16.76
C ARG A 92 -7.23 11.42 15.43
N HIS A 93 -7.23 10.66 14.33
CA HIS A 93 -7.13 11.23 12.98
C HIS A 93 -8.34 10.91 12.10
N GLY A 94 -9.29 10.12 12.60
CA GLY A 94 -10.52 9.83 11.87
C GLY A 94 -10.36 9.01 10.60
N LEU A 95 -9.29 8.23 10.49
CA LEU A 95 -9.11 7.33 9.37
C LEU A 95 -10.15 6.20 9.40
N LYS A 96 -10.58 5.74 8.24
CA LYS A 96 -11.41 4.55 8.13
C LYS A 96 -10.61 3.32 8.55
N THR A 97 -11.30 2.26 8.97
CA THR A 97 -10.63 1.04 9.47
C THR A 97 -9.58 0.48 8.51
N PRO A 98 -9.86 0.28 7.21
CA PRO A 98 -8.83 -0.25 6.31
C PRO A 98 -7.61 0.68 6.20
N ASP A 99 -7.83 1.98 6.11
CA ASP A 99 -6.75 2.96 6.00
C ASP A 99 -5.90 2.99 7.27
N ALA A 100 -6.55 2.94 8.43
CA ALA A 100 -5.84 2.90 9.71
C ALA A 100 -4.95 1.66 9.82
N LEU A 101 -5.44 0.50 9.37
CA LEU A 101 -4.66 -0.74 9.37
C LEU A 101 -3.48 -0.67 8.41
N GLN A 102 -3.64 -0.06 7.23
CA GLN A 102 -2.55 0.14 6.27
C GLN A 102 -1.46 1.03 6.86
N ALA A 103 -1.85 2.20 7.37
CA ALA A 103 -0.88 3.15 7.96
C ALA A 103 -0.19 2.55 9.19
N ALA A 104 -0.94 1.86 10.04
CA ALA A 104 -0.39 1.22 11.23
C ALA A 104 0.61 0.11 10.89
N SER A 105 0.31 -0.68 9.86
CA SER A 105 1.24 -1.73 9.39
C SER A 105 2.57 -1.12 8.97
N ALA A 106 2.52 -0.05 8.19
CA ALA A 106 3.72 0.63 7.71
C ALA A 106 4.54 1.22 8.87
N LEU A 107 3.89 1.96 9.77
CA LEU A 107 4.55 2.63 10.89
C LEU A 107 5.13 1.64 11.89
N GLU A 108 4.44 0.53 12.14
CA GLU A 108 4.93 -0.52 13.04
C GLU A 108 6.15 -1.22 12.46
N TRP A 109 6.22 -1.32 11.14
CA TRP A 109 7.38 -1.89 10.46
C TRP A 109 8.60 -0.98 10.58
N ASP A 110 8.43 0.33 10.28
CA ASP A 110 9.52 1.29 10.36
C ASP A 110 8.95 2.71 10.37
N THR A 111 9.33 3.52 11.37
CA THR A 111 8.85 4.91 11.46
C THR A 111 9.36 5.79 10.33
N GLY A 112 10.45 5.40 9.66
CA GLY A 112 10.99 6.10 8.50
C GLY A 112 10.47 5.56 7.16
N VAL A 113 9.42 4.74 7.18
CA VAL A 113 8.85 4.12 5.97
C VAL A 113 8.35 5.17 4.98
N VAL A 114 8.55 4.90 3.70
CA VAL A 114 7.93 5.67 2.61
C VAL A 114 6.62 4.95 2.22
N PHE A 115 5.50 5.64 2.39
CA PHE A 115 4.15 5.09 2.21
C PHE A 115 3.59 5.56 0.87
N VAL A 116 3.42 4.63 -0.07
CA VAL A 116 2.91 4.92 -1.42
C VAL A 116 1.44 4.58 -1.51
N THR A 117 0.64 5.55 -1.92
CA THR A 117 -0.82 5.43 -2.02
C THR A 117 -1.36 6.28 -3.16
N GLY A 118 -2.57 5.97 -3.60
CA GLY A 118 -3.33 6.85 -4.49
C GLY A 118 -4.30 7.77 -3.75
N ASP A 119 -4.39 7.66 -2.41
CA ASP A 119 -5.39 8.35 -1.60
C ASP A 119 -4.74 9.48 -0.78
N THR A 120 -5.25 10.70 -0.93
CA THR A 120 -4.76 11.86 -0.19
C THR A 120 -5.14 11.86 1.29
N ALA A 121 -6.06 10.99 1.72
CA ALA A 121 -6.50 10.92 3.12
C ALA A 121 -5.34 10.65 4.09
N PHE A 122 -4.29 9.95 3.65
CA PHE A 122 -3.13 9.66 4.49
C PHE A 122 -2.24 10.88 4.74
N SER A 123 -2.36 11.92 3.92
CA SER A 123 -1.51 13.13 4.04
C SER A 123 -1.76 13.91 5.32
N LYS A 124 -2.87 13.64 6.02
CA LYS A 124 -3.13 14.25 7.33
C LYS A 124 -2.29 13.65 8.47
N LEU A 125 -1.61 12.55 8.22
CA LEU A 125 -0.71 11.93 9.20
C LEU A 125 0.67 12.57 9.11
N ALA A 126 0.95 13.54 10.00
CA ALA A 126 2.13 14.40 9.92
C ALA A 126 3.46 13.63 10.01
N HIS A 127 3.46 12.47 10.67
CA HIS A 127 4.67 11.69 10.91
C HIS A 127 4.87 10.55 9.91
N LEU A 128 4.00 10.45 8.90
CA LEU A 128 4.12 9.44 7.86
C LEU A 128 4.59 10.10 6.56
N ASP A 129 5.65 9.57 5.97
CA ASP A 129 6.16 10.04 4.68
C ASP A 129 5.28 9.49 3.56
N VAL A 130 4.22 10.22 3.25
CA VAL A 130 3.22 9.80 2.26
C VAL A 130 3.61 10.32 0.88
N ARG A 131 3.66 9.41 -0.08
CA ARG A 131 3.88 9.74 -1.50
C ARG A 131 2.63 9.35 -2.26
N VAL A 132 1.89 10.37 -2.68
CA VAL A 132 0.63 10.18 -3.42
C VAL A 132 0.92 10.05 -4.90
N ILE A 133 0.37 9.00 -5.52
CA ILE A 133 0.49 8.77 -6.96
C ILE A 133 -0.26 9.87 -7.69
N GLN A 134 0.47 10.63 -8.53
CA GLN A 134 -0.09 11.74 -9.29
C GLN A 134 -0.50 11.26 -10.67
N VAL A 135 -1.79 11.33 -10.95
CA VAL A 135 -2.34 10.98 -12.27
C VAL A 135 -2.65 12.29 -13.00
N PRO A 136 -2.13 12.49 -14.24
CA PRO A 136 -2.46 13.68 -15.02
C PRO A 136 -3.97 13.78 -15.23
N GLY A 137 -4.52 14.93 -14.86
CA GLY A 137 -5.96 15.19 -14.93
C GLY A 137 -6.42 15.64 -16.28
#